data_007b909cece2b9dabc82ce7961ab0618
#
_entry.id   007b909cece2b9dabc82ce7961ab0618
#
_cell.length_a   1.000
_cell.length_b   1.000
_cell.length_c   1.000
_cell.angle_alpha   90.00
_cell.angle_beta   90.00
_cell.angle_gamma   90.00
#
_symmetry.space_group_name_H-M   'P 1'
#
loop_
_entity.id
_entity.type
_entity.pdbx_description
1 polymer ?
#
loop_
_entity_poly.entity_id
_entity_poly.type
_entity_poly.pdbx_seq_one_letter_code
_entity_poly.pdbx_strand_id
1 'polypeptide(L)'
;MEKELQLKDLYDGFRDAKTIKAFKQIIDEDLKDYDGTINIMEVCGGHTHTIMKYGIPQLINKKINFIHGPGCPVCVMPKDRIDSAYPLSLQKDLILVTLGDMIKVPGSKGSLQKARSEGADVRFVYSPMDCLKIADENKDKIVVFFAIGFETTTPMTCALMEQVIKQDIKNILFHINHITVPEVMQVLVQDENCKIDAFLGPSHVSVISGSKIYEEFPRDYNKPVVVSGFEPVDVMQSLSMIVKQFKEKRSDLEIEYKRLVSYEGNLKAQELINKYFKKVPFKFPSYETSRLYSISKSALFSLNCFTIIERDCITSTGSNPLTTTGLL
;
A
#
# COMPACT_ATOMS: atom_id res chain seq x y z
N MET A 1 -3.92 -38.40 24.13
CA MET A 1 -4.13 -37.04 24.69
C MET A 1 -3.79 -36.07 23.57
N GLU A 2 -4.79 -35.55 22.88
CA GLU A 2 -4.59 -34.43 21.94
C GLU A 2 -4.13 -33.22 22.74
N LYS A 3 -2.98 -32.67 22.36
CA LYS A 3 -2.44 -31.47 22.98
C LYS A 3 -3.36 -30.32 22.57
N GLU A 4 -4.02 -29.69 23.54
CA GLU A 4 -4.87 -28.53 23.29
C GLU A 4 -4.00 -27.42 22.66
N LEU A 5 -4.34 -27.01 21.44
CA LEU A 5 -3.57 -26.03 20.67
C LEU A 5 -3.69 -24.68 21.34
N GLN A 6 -2.60 -24.15 21.90
CA GLN A 6 -2.58 -22.82 22.48
C GLN A 6 -2.25 -21.77 21.38
N LEU A 7 -2.76 -20.55 21.55
CA LEU A 7 -2.49 -19.44 20.61
C LEU A 7 -0.98 -19.27 20.34
N LYS A 8 -0.15 -19.53 21.33
CA LYS A 8 1.31 -19.51 21.22
C LYS A 8 1.86 -20.52 20.21
N ASP A 9 1.27 -21.70 20.10
CA ASP A 9 1.72 -22.75 19.19
C ASP A 9 1.52 -22.36 17.71
N LEU A 10 0.62 -21.38 17.46
CA LEU A 10 0.35 -20.89 16.09
C LEU A 10 1.46 -20.02 15.50
N TYR A 11 2.30 -19.39 16.34
CA TYR A 11 3.35 -18.49 15.85
C TYR A 11 4.76 -18.83 16.34
N ASP A 12 4.93 -19.64 17.38
CA ASP A 12 6.26 -20.01 17.91
C ASP A 12 7.13 -20.72 16.85
N GLY A 13 6.52 -21.57 16.01
CA GLY A 13 7.22 -22.24 14.91
C GLY A 13 7.82 -21.27 13.87
N PHE A 14 7.20 -20.13 13.66
CA PHE A 14 7.69 -19.09 12.72
C PHE A 14 8.79 -18.20 13.31
N ARG A 15 9.12 -18.39 14.60
CA ARG A 15 10.18 -17.69 15.35
C ARG A 15 11.24 -18.66 15.87
N ASP A 16 11.20 -19.93 15.45
CA ASP A 16 12.13 -20.96 15.93
C ASP A 16 13.57 -20.69 15.52
N ALA A 17 14.43 -20.51 16.52
CA ALA A 17 15.84 -20.20 16.30
C ALA A 17 16.62 -21.30 15.60
N LYS A 18 16.20 -22.59 15.71
CA LYS A 18 16.85 -23.70 15.03
C LYS A 18 16.58 -23.64 13.53
N THR A 19 15.33 -23.39 13.16
CA THR A 19 14.90 -23.22 11.78
C THR A 19 15.57 -22.03 11.12
N ILE A 20 15.67 -20.89 11.82
CA ILE A 20 16.39 -19.70 11.35
C ILE A 20 17.87 -20.03 11.09
N LYS A 21 18.53 -20.76 12.01
CA LYS A 21 19.93 -21.19 11.84
C LYS A 21 20.11 -22.16 10.68
N ALA A 22 19.14 -23.05 10.46
CA ALA A 22 19.19 -23.98 9.32
C ALA A 22 19.10 -23.23 7.98
N PHE A 23 18.20 -22.27 7.84
CA PHE A 23 18.16 -21.42 6.64
C PHE A 23 19.44 -20.60 6.46
N LYS A 24 20.01 -20.06 7.56
CA LYS A 24 21.30 -19.39 7.48
C LYS A 24 22.39 -20.29 6.90
N GLN A 25 22.47 -21.56 7.35
CA GLN A 25 23.46 -22.52 6.83
C GLN A 25 23.27 -22.80 5.34
N ILE A 26 22.00 -22.97 4.89
CA ILE A 26 21.68 -23.14 3.47
C ILE A 26 22.13 -21.92 2.66
N ILE A 27 21.79 -20.72 3.12
CA ILE A 27 22.19 -19.47 2.46
C ILE A 27 23.72 -19.34 2.38
N ASP A 28 24.44 -19.65 3.46
CA ASP A 28 25.90 -19.58 3.48
C ASP A 28 26.55 -20.59 2.51
N GLU A 29 26.02 -21.81 2.43
CA GLU A 29 26.52 -22.83 1.49
C GLU A 29 26.21 -22.47 0.03
N ASP A 30 25.02 -21.94 -0.24
CA ASP A 30 24.62 -21.53 -1.59
C ASP A 30 25.42 -20.30 -2.07
N LEU A 31 25.86 -19.43 -1.17
CA LEU A 31 26.68 -18.26 -1.47
C LEU A 31 28.18 -18.51 -1.41
N LYS A 32 28.66 -19.72 -1.08
CA LYS A 32 30.07 -20.01 -0.89
C LYS A 32 30.92 -19.58 -2.07
N ASP A 33 30.54 -19.99 -3.27
CA ASP A 33 31.24 -19.73 -4.53
C ASP A 33 30.64 -18.54 -5.33
N TYR A 34 29.74 -17.77 -4.71
CA TYR A 34 29.14 -16.60 -5.35
C TYR A 34 30.04 -15.37 -5.17
N ASP A 35 30.46 -14.77 -6.28
CA ASP A 35 31.24 -13.54 -6.27
C ASP A 35 30.32 -12.33 -6.43
N GLY A 36 30.28 -11.47 -5.40
CA GLY A 36 29.49 -10.25 -5.43
C GLY A 36 28.54 -10.08 -4.25
N THR A 37 27.66 -9.11 -4.36
CA THR A 37 26.64 -8.77 -3.36
C THR A 37 25.27 -8.85 -4.04
N ILE A 38 24.28 -9.39 -3.35
CA ILE A 38 22.88 -9.42 -3.78
C ILE A 38 22.13 -8.35 -3.01
N ASN A 39 21.65 -7.33 -3.69
CA ASN A 39 20.87 -6.25 -3.12
C ASN A 39 19.38 -6.62 -3.19
N ILE A 40 18.79 -6.96 -2.08
CA ILE A 40 17.39 -7.38 -1.98
C ILE A 40 16.57 -6.22 -1.45
N MET A 41 15.61 -5.74 -2.26
CA MET A 41 14.67 -4.73 -1.80
C MET A 41 13.44 -5.38 -1.18
N GLU A 42 13.17 -5.05 0.07
CA GLU A 42 11.90 -5.38 0.70
C GLU A 42 10.87 -4.25 0.47
N VAL A 43 9.62 -4.62 0.15
CA VAL A 43 8.59 -3.69 -0.31
C VAL A 43 7.45 -3.56 0.70
N CYS A 44 7.74 -3.75 1.99
CA CYS A 44 6.73 -3.58 3.05
C CYS A 44 7.38 -3.24 4.38
N GLY A 45 6.86 -2.23 5.07
CA GLY A 45 7.29 -1.89 6.43
C GLY A 45 7.20 -3.04 7.44
N GLY A 46 6.35 -4.04 7.20
CA GLY A 46 6.31 -5.27 7.99
C GLY A 46 7.59 -6.10 7.88
N HIS A 47 8.17 -6.20 6.66
CA HIS A 47 9.47 -6.83 6.46
C HIS A 47 10.59 -6.04 7.12
N THR A 48 10.64 -4.71 6.92
CA THR A 48 11.60 -3.83 7.60
C THR A 48 11.57 -4.04 9.11
N HIS A 49 10.37 -4.05 9.69
CA HIS A 49 10.20 -4.26 11.12
C HIS A 49 10.78 -5.61 11.58
N THR A 50 10.43 -6.70 10.89
CA THR A 50 10.93 -8.05 11.23
C THR A 50 12.44 -8.15 11.06
N ILE A 51 12.97 -7.70 9.92
CA ILE A 51 14.41 -7.72 9.61
C ILE A 51 15.20 -7.00 10.70
N MET A 52 14.75 -5.82 11.12
CA MET A 52 15.43 -5.03 12.15
C MET A 52 15.22 -5.59 13.55
N LYS A 53 13.98 -5.95 13.91
CA LYS A 53 13.63 -6.45 15.25
C LYS A 53 14.39 -7.73 15.62
N TYR A 54 14.56 -8.63 14.66
CA TYR A 54 15.24 -9.91 14.89
C TYR A 54 16.73 -9.90 14.50
N GLY A 55 17.29 -8.74 14.13
CA GLY A 55 18.70 -8.59 13.81
C GLY A 55 19.15 -9.45 12.62
N ILE A 56 18.28 -9.67 11.65
CA ILE A 56 18.58 -10.51 10.48
C ILE A 56 19.84 -10.03 9.73
N PRO A 57 20.11 -8.71 9.54
CA PRO A 57 21.31 -8.25 8.85
C PRO A 57 22.61 -8.67 9.53
N GLN A 58 22.59 -8.84 10.86
CA GLN A 58 23.76 -9.30 11.61
C GLN A 58 23.91 -10.83 11.56
N LEU A 59 22.83 -11.53 11.27
CA LEU A 59 22.78 -12.99 11.26
C LEU A 59 23.17 -13.58 9.91
N ILE A 60 22.74 -12.95 8.81
CA ILE A 60 22.93 -13.48 7.46
C ILE A 60 24.30 -13.19 6.87
N ASN A 61 24.58 -13.82 5.71
CA ASN A 61 25.79 -13.64 4.95
C ASN A 61 25.96 -12.18 4.50
N LYS A 62 27.17 -11.63 4.62
CA LYS A 62 27.50 -10.24 4.23
C LYS A 62 27.38 -9.96 2.72
N LYS A 63 27.25 -11.00 1.91
CA LYS A 63 26.95 -10.89 0.46
C LYS A 63 25.49 -10.50 0.20
N ILE A 64 24.60 -10.53 1.21
CA ILE A 64 23.22 -10.05 1.11
C ILE A 64 23.15 -8.66 1.72
N ASN A 65 22.66 -7.71 0.94
CA ASN A 65 22.39 -6.34 1.36
C ASN A 65 20.89 -6.04 1.25
N PHE A 66 20.30 -5.47 2.30
CA PHE A 66 18.90 -5.04 2.28
C PHE A 66 18.77 -3.60 1.80
N ILE A 67 17.82 -3.38 0.90
CA ILE A 67 17.35 -2.07 0.48
C ILE A 67 15.92 -1.92 0.97
N HIS A 68 15.65 -0.88 1.77
CA HIS A 68 14.30 -0.59 2.23
C HIS A 68 13.50 0.12 1.13
N GLY A 69 12.48 -0.53 0.66
CA GLY A 69 11.64 -0.06 -0.43
C GLY A 69 10.39 0.71 0.02
N PRO A 70 9.48 1.01 -0.89
CA PRO A 70 8.29 1.83 -0.66
C PRO A 70 7.21 1.07 0.11
N GLY A 71 7.41 0.87 1.42
CA GLY A 71 6.52 0.10 2.28
C GLY A 71 5.33 0.88 2.85
N CYS A 72 5.18 2.17 2.55
CA CYS A 72 4.17 3.03 3.16
C CYS A 72 3.49 3.91 2.09
N PRO A 73 2.15 3.82 1.91
CA PRO A 73 1.44 4.61 0.90
C PRO A 73 1.56 6.12 1.16
N VAL A 74 1.63 6.52 2.42
CA VAL A 74 1.80 7.92 2.81
C VAL A 74 3.16 8.48 2.38
N CYS A 75 4.21 7.65 2.41
CA CYS A 75 5.58 8.06 2.05
C CYS A 75 5.78 8.25 0.55
N VAL A 76 4.99 7.53 -0.25
CA VAL A 76 5.07 7.58 -1.73
C VAL A 76 4.00 8.49 -2.36
N MET A 77 3.05 8.97 -1.56
CA MET A 77 2.02 9.89 -2.02
C MET A 77 2.63 11.27 -2.32
N PRO A 78 2.28 11.89 -3.45
CA PRO A 78 2.73 13.25 -3.75
C PRO A 78 2.26 14.26 -2.73
N LYS A 79 3.14 15.19 -2.42
CA LYS A 79 2.90 16.28 -1.49
C LYS A 79 1.71 17.17 -1.88
N ASP A 80 1.46 17.32 -3.17
CA ASP A 80 0.35 18.10 -3.71
C ASP A 80 -1.04 17.55 -3.30
N ARG A 81 -1.13 16.27 -2.95
CA ARG A 81 -2.36 15.67 -2.41
C ARG A 81 -2.68 16.19 -1.02
N ILE A 82 -1.66 16.39 -0.20
CA ILE A 82 -1.82 17.04 1.11
C ILE A 82 -2.10 18.53 0.92
N ASP A 83 -1.41 19.16 -0.03
CA ASP A 83 -1.59 20.58 -0.36
C ASP A 83 -3.01 20.90 -0.89
N SER A 84 -3.69 19.92 -1.51
CA SER A 84 -5.09 20.05 -1.90
C SER A 84 -6.05 19.82 -0.72
N ALA A 85 -5.74 18.86 0.16
CA ALA A 85 -6.57 18.56 1.32
C ALA A 85 -6.53 19.62 2.41
N TYR A 86 -5.39 20.32 2.55
CA TYR A 86 -5.20 21.34 3.58
C TYR A 86 -6.22 22.49 3.47
N PRO A 87 -6.32 23.24 2.35
CA PRO A 87 -7.31 24.31 2.22
C PRO A 87 -8.75 23.79 2.23
N LEU A 88 -8.98 22.57 1.75
CA LEU A 88 -10.28 21.92 1.82
C LEU A 88 -10.72 21.71 3.26
N SER A 89 -9.82 21.25 4.14
CA SER A 89 -10.13 20.99 5.56
C SER A 89 -10.48 22.27 6.35
N LEU A 90 -10.07 23.46 5.88
CA LEU A 90 -10.36 24.74 6.52
C LEU A 90 -11.78 25.26 6.20
N GLN A 91 -12.55 24.61 5.33
CA GLN A 91 -13.93 24.99 5.04
C GLN A 91 -14.83 24.73 6.26
N LYS A 92 -15.68 25.70 6.62
CA LYS A 92 -16.47 25.67 7.86
C LYS A 92 -17.48 24.51 7.94
N ASP A 93 -18.09 24.18 6.80
CA ASP A 93 -19.15 23.15 6.71
C ASP A 93 -18.62 21.79 6.25
N LEU A 94 -17.32 21.54 6.50
CA LEU A 94 -16.65 20.34 6.05
C LEU A 94 -15.94 19.64 7.22
N ILE A 95 -16.08 18.31 7.25
CA ILE A 95 -15.32 17.42 8.11
C ILE A 95 -14.40 16.61 7.22
N LEU A 96 -13.07 16.77 7.37
CA LEU A 96 -12.09 15.93 6.70
C LEU A 96 -11.79 14.69 7.54
N VAL A 97 -12.05 13.52 7.00
CA VAL A 97 -11.80 12.24 7.68
C VAL A 97 -10.66 11.51 6.98
N THR A 98 -9.71 10.98 7.71
CA THR A 98 -8.60 10.20 7.16
C THR A 98 -8.20 9.04 8.07
N LEU A 99 -7.34 8.14 7.57
CA LEU A 99 -6.80 7.03 8.34
C LEU A 99 -5.58 7.47 9.17
N GLY A 100 -5.60 7.15 10.44
CA GLY A 100 -4.51 7.17 11.42
C GLY A 100 -3.43 8.25 11.21
N ASP A 101 -2.23 7.79 10.88
CA ASP A 101 -1.04 8.66 10.86
C ASP A 101 -0.98 9.67 9.71
N MET A 102 -1.87 9.59 8.72
CA MET A 102 -1.95 10.55 7.63
C MET A 102 -2.08 12.00 8.12
N ILE A 103 -2.75 12.21 9.24
CA ILE A 103 -2.95 13.54 9.82
C ILE A 103 -1.64 14.29 10.12
N LYS A 104 -0.54 13.58 10.37
CA LYS A 104 0.77 14.15 10.74
C LYS A 104 1.63 14.52 9.54
N VAL A 105 1.31 14.03 8.35
CA VAL A 105 2.17 14.17 7.17
C VAL A 105 2.16 15.59 6.65
N PRO A 106 3.35 16.22 6.48
CA PRO A 106 3.42 17.63 6.08
C PRO A 106 3.27 17.78 4.56
N GLY A 107 2.39 18.70 4.17
CA GLY A 107 2.38 19.33 2.85
C GLY A 107 3.27 20.58 2.81
N SER A 108 3.14 21.40 1.77
CA SER A 108 3.88 22.67 1.62
C SER A 108 3.43 23.73 2.62
N LYS A 109 2.16 23.74 2.99
CA LYS A 109 1.56 24.69 3.96
C LYS A 109 1.51 24.16 5.39
N GLY A 110 1.59 22.85 5.56
CA GLY A 110 1.53 22.18 6.84
C GLY A 110 0.86 20.81 6.73
N SER A 111 0.66 20.16 7.85
CA SER A 111 -0.06 18.89 7.94
C SER A 111 -1.55 19.11 8.24
N LEU A 112 -2.37 18.08 8.06
CA LEU A 112 -3.78 18.10 8.50
C LEU A 112 -3.91 18.31 10.02
N GLN A 113 -2.91 17.88 10.81
CA GLN A 113 -2.84 18.18 12.24
C GLN A 113 -2.67 19.68 12.49
N LYS A 114 -1.87 20.38 11.67
CA LYS A 114 -1.75 21.84 11.74
C LYS A 114 -3.07 22.50 11.36
N ALA A 115 -3.73 22.08 10.28
CA ALA A 115 -5.05 22.59 9.92
C ALA A 115 -6.06 22.46 11.07
N ARG A 116 -6.01 21.32 11.80
CA ARG A 116 -6.83 21.11 12.99
C ARG A 116 -6.53 22.13 14.10
N SER A 117 -5.26 22.50 14.31
CA SER A 117 -4.89 23.56 15.27
C SER A 117 -5.34 24.95 14.84
N GLU A 118 -5.63 25.14 13.56
CA GLU A 118 -6.18 26.38 12.97
C GLU A 118 -7.72 26.39 12.95
N GLY A 119 -8.37 25.37 13.56
CA GLY A 119 -9.82 25.28 13.70
C GLY A 119 -10.53 24.39 12.68
N ALA A 120 -9.81 23.68 11.81
CA ALA A 120 -10.40 22.71 10.90
C ALA A 120 -10.98 21.50 11.63
N ASP A 121 -12.15 21.01 11.19
CA ASP A 121 -12.71 19.74 11.69
C ASP A 121 -12.05 18.56 10.94
N VAL A 122 -10.87 18.16 11.41
CA VAL A 122 -10.13 17.01 10.89
C VAL A 122 -10.22 15.87 11.88
N ARG A 123 -10.74 14.73 11.42
CA ARG A 123 -10.91 13.52 12.24
C ARG A 123 -10.11 12.37 11.66
N PHE A 124 -9.58 11.49 12.51
CA PHE A 124 -8.98 10.24 12.08
C PHE A 124 -9.84 9.06 12.54
N VAL A 125 -9.87 8.03 11.71
CA VAL A 125 -10.64 6.80 11.94
C VAL A 125 -9.74 5.59 11.71
N TYR A 126 -10.13 4.45 12.25
CA TYR A 126 -9.46 3.17 12.03
C TYR A 126 -10.13 2.35 10.92
N SER A 127 -11.38 2.66 10.61
CA SER A 127 -12.12 2.05 9.52
C SER A 127 -12.76 3.12 8.64
N PRO A 128 -12.71 3.01 7.30
CA PRO A 128 -13.48 3.88 6.42
C PRO A 128 -14.98 3.89 6.75
N MET A 129 -15.51 2.79 7.25
CA MET A 129 -16.92 2.64 7.61
C MET A 129 -17.39 3.59 8.71
N ASP A 130 -16.46 4.10 9.53
CA ASP A 130 -16.77 5.11 10.56
C ASP A 130 -17.29 6.42 9.95
N CYS A 131 -16.99 6.69 8.67
CA CYS A 131 -17.53 7.85 7.94
C CYS A 131 -19.06 7.84 7.88
N LEU A 132 -19.70 6.66 7.85
CA LEU A 132 -21.18 6.55 7.83
C LEU A 132 -21.79 7.16 9.10
N LYS A 133 -21.22 6.81 10.26
CA LYS A 133 -21.64 7.35 11.55
C LYS A 133 -21.37 8.86 11.64
N ILE A 134 -20.17 9.29 11.22
CA ILE A 134 -19.81 10.72 11.24
C ILE A 134 -20.78 11.53 10.36
N ALA A 135 -21.15 11.01 9.18
CA ALA A 135 -22.08 11.68 8.28
C ALA A 135 -23.51 11.74 8.83
N ASP A 136 -23.97 10.68 9.50
CA ASP A 136 -25.29 10.64 10.13
C ASP A 136 -25.42 11.62 11.29
N GLU A 137 -24.37 11.75 12.10
CA GLU A 137 -24.30 12.67 13.23
C GLU A 137 -24.11 14.15 12.82
N ASN A 138 -23.75 14.43 11.54
CA ASN A 138 -23.43 15.78 11.03
C ASN A 138 -24.11 16.01 9.67
N LYS A 139 -25.44 15.93 9.63
CA LYS A 139 -26.23 16.02 8.39
C LYS A 139 -26.15 17.38 7.68
N ASP A 140 -25.79 18.41 8.41
CA ASP A 140 -25.58 19.77 7.98
C ASP A 140 -24.19 20.02 7.39
N LYS A 141 -23.27 19.06 7.52
CA LYS A 141 -21.89 19.15 7.03
C LYS A 141 -21.59 18.13 5.94
N ILE A 142 -20.58 18.46 5.12
CA ILE A 142 -20.00 17.53 4.15
C ILE A 142 -18.86 16.76 4.83
N VAL A 143 -18.88 15.44 4.74
CA VAL A 143 -17.81 14.56 5.20
C VAL A 143 -16.95 14.18 4.02
N VAL A 144 -15.69 14.59 3.99
CA VAL A 144 -14.72 14.21 2.95
C VAL A 144 -13.80 13.14 3.49
N PHE A 145 -13.88 11.94 2.95
CA PHE A 145 -12.95 10.87 3.26
C PHE A 145 -11.69 10.98 2.39
N PHE A 146 -10.58 11.38 3.01
CA PHE A 146 -9.26 11.34 2.40
C PHE A 146 -8.75 9.91 2.41
N ALA A 147 -9.07 9.19 1.34
CA ALA A 147 -8.80 7.77 1.17
C ALA A 147 -7.38 7.55 0.67
N ILE A 148 -6.52 6.97 1.50
CA ILE A 148 -5.14 6.66 1.16
C ILE A 148 -4.83 5.20 1.49
N GLY A 149 -4.01 4.56 0.68
CA GLY A 149 -3.56 3.20 0.90
C GLY A 149 -3.03 2.53 -0.35
N PHE A 150 -2.47 1.36 -0.16
CA PHE A 150 -2.17 0.40 -1.21
C PHE A 150 -3.37 -0.53 -1.44
N GLU A 151 -3.17 -1.58 -2.24
CA GLU A 151 -4.20 -2.58 -2.57
C GLU A 151 -4.86 -3.21 -1.35
N THR A 152 -4.16 -3.24 -0.21
CA THR A 152 -4.68 -3.78 1.05
C THR A 152 -5.88 -3.02 1.61
N THR A 153 -5.90 -1.70 1.43
CA THR A 153 -6.93 -0.81 1.99
C THR A 153 -7.98 -0.37 0.96
N THR A 154 -7.68 -0.50 -0.32
CA THR A 154 -8.58 -0.13 -1.42
C THR A 154 -9.95 -0.82 -1.33
N PRO A 155 -10.06 -2.14 -1.02
CA PRO A 155 -11.37 -2.80 -0.90
C PRO A 155 -12.27 -2.19 0.18
N MET A 156 -11.70 -1.70 1.28
CA MET A 156 -12.48 -1.08 2.36
C MET A 156 -13.07 0.28 1.94
N THR A 157 -12.34 1.04 1.13
CA THR A 157 -12.86 2.27 0.53
C THR A 157 -14.00 1.96 -0.44
N CYS A 158 -13.85 0.91 -1.27
CA CYS A 158 -14.91 0.45 -2.17
C CYS A 158 -16.15 0.00 -1.39
N ALA A 159 -15.96 -0.70 -0.27
CA ALA A 159 -17.06 -1.13 0.60
C ALA A 159 -17.81 0.08 1.19
N LEU A 160 -17.09 1.13 1.61
CA LEU A 160 -17.73 2.37 2.04
C LEU A 160 -18.53 3.01 0.89
N MET A 161 -17.95 3.10 -0.32
CA MET A 161 -18.67 3.62 -1.50
C MET A 161 -19.95 2.83 -1.77
N GLU A 162 -19.90 1.51 -1.68
CA GLU A 162 -21.05 0.65 -1.86
C GLU A 162 -22.15 0.93 -0.84
N GLN A 163 -21.81 1.15 0.43
CA GLN A 163 -22.77 1.53 1.47
C GLN A 163 -23.33 2.94 1.26
N VAL A 164 -22.51 3.90 0.86
CA VAL A 164 -22.94 5.28 0.54
C VAL A 164 -24.00 5.26 -0.58
N ILE A 165 -23.76 4.48 -1.63
CA ILE A 165 -24.71 4.32 -2.74
C ILE A 165 -25.98 3.60 -2.28
N LYS A 166 -25.84 2.47 -1.59
CA LYS A 166 -26.97 1.63 -1.15
C LYS A 166 -27.91 2.36 -0.19
N GLN A 167 -27.35 3.22 0.67
CA GLN A 167 -28.13 3.99 1.66
C GLN A 167 -28.50 5.39 1.17
N ASP A 168 -28.16 5.74 -0.07
CA ASP A 168 -28.41 7.06 -0.68
C ASP A 168 -27.85 8.23 0.15
N ILE A 169 -26.68 8.07 0.77
CA ILE A 169 -26.04 9.09 1.59
C ILE A 169 -25.47 10.19 0.69
N LYS A 170 -25.85 11.46 0.92
CA LYS A 170 -25.51 12.58 0.03
C LYS A 170 -24.35 13.43 0.55
N ASN A 171 -24.01 13.33 1.83
CA ASN A 171 -23.03 14.20 2.48
C ASN A 171 -21.67 13.51 2.71
N ILE A 172 -21.36 12.40 2.02
CA ILE A 172 -20.03 11.80 2.00
C ILE A 172 -19.41 12.00 0.63
N LEU A 173 -18.22 12.61 0.60
CA LEU A 173 -17.37 12.77 -0.58
C LEU A 173 -16.06 12.01 -0.39
N PHE A 174 -15.39 11.69 -1.50
CA PHE A 174 -14.15 10.91 -1.49
C PHE A 174 -13.01 11.69 -2.16
N HIS A 175 -11.91 11.87 -1.44
CA HIS A 175 -10.64 12.36 -1.98
C HIS A 175 -9.71 11.16 -2.13
N ILE A 176 -9.60 10.61 -3.35
CA ILE A 176 -8.93 9.33 -3.60
C ILE A 176 -7.44 9.50 -3.83
N ASN A 177 -6.64 8.76 -3.03
CA ASN A 177 -5.18 8.73 -3.06
C ASN A 177 -4.64 7.29 -2.94
N HIS A 178 -5.36 6.30 -3.46
CA HIS A 178 -4.87 4.93 -3.50
C HIS A 178 -3.79 4.78 -4.56
N ILE A 179 -2.71 4.09 -4.20
CA ILE A 179 -1.54 3.85 -5.04
C ILE A 179 -1.36 2.33 -5.18
N THR A 180 -0.81 1.89 -6.28
CA THR A 180 -0.52 0.48 -6.55
C THR A 180 0.97 0.20 -6.37
N VAL A 181 1.29 -0.92 -5.72
CA VAL A 181 2.68 -1.30 -5.37
C VAL A 181 3.51 -1.64 -6.61
N PRO A 182 3.02 -2.42 -7.60
CA PRO A 182 3.84 -2.79 -8.76
C PRO A 182 4.35 -1.59 -9.54
N GLU A 183 3.52 -0.57 -9.74
CA GLU A 183 3.92 0.62 -10.50
C GLU A 183 5.01 1.42 -9.79
N VAL A 184 5.01 1.44 -8.45
CA VAL A 184 6.10 2.06 -7.67
C VAL A 184 7.39 1.26 -7.81
N MET A 185 7.31 -0.09 -7.75
CA MET A 185 8.47 -0.96 -7.98
C MET A 185 9.01 -0.79 -9.41
N GLN A 186 8.13 -0.68 -10.41
CA GLN A 186 8.50 -0.50 -11.82
C GLN A 186 9.32 0.78 -12.03
N VAL A 187 8.91 1.89 -11.41
CA VAL A 187 9.68 3.14 -11.45
C VAL A 187 11.10 2.95 -10.93
N LEU A 188 11.28 2.16 -9.85
CA LEU A 188 12.59 1.93 -9.25
C LEU A 188 13.50 1.06 -10.13
N VAL A 189 12.97 0.04 -10.79
CA VAL A 189 13.79 -0.83 -11.67
C VAL A 189 14.13 -0.18 -13.01
N GLN A 190 13.36 0.83 -13.42
CA GLN A 190 13.62 1.60 -14.65
C GLN A 190 14.67 2.71 -14.46
N ASP A 191 15.06 3.00 -13.21
CA ASP A 191 16.13 3.97 -12.95
C ASP A 191 17.48 3.42 -13.43
N GLU A 192 18.23 4.22 -14.19
CA GLU A 192 19.56 3.84 -14.74
C GLU A 192 20.57 3.51 -13.63
N ASN A 193 20.38 4.05 -12.43
CA ASN A 193 21.22 3.78 -11.25
C ASN A 193 20.65 2.67 -10.35
N CYS A 194 19.69 1.90 -10.85
CA CYS A 194 19.07 0.83 -10.07
C CYS A 194 20.09 -0.21 -9.60
N LYS A 195 20.21 -0.37 -8.29
CA LYS A 195 21.06 -1.36 -7.64
C LYS A 195 20.31 -2.55 -7.07
N ILE A 196 19.01 -2.65 -7.37
CA ILE A 196 18.16 -3.73 -6.87
C ILE A 196 18.44 -4.97 -7.71
N ASP A 197 18.74 -6.09 -7.06
CA ASP A 197 18.97 -7.37 -7.71
C ASP A 197 17.77 -8.32 -7.58
N ALA A 198 17.02 -8.22 -6.48
CA ALA A 198 15.83 -9.03 -6.22
C ALA A 198 14.82 -8.29 -5.32
N PHE A 199 13.60 -8.82 -5.25
CA PHE A 199 12.55 -8.30 -4.38
C PHE A 199 12.04 -9.32 -3.36
N LEU A 200 11.88 -8.84 -2.14
CA LEU A 200 11.06 -9.49 -1.12
C LEU A 200 9.66 -8.89 -1.20
N GLY A 201 8.75 -9.60 -1.87
CA GLY A 201 7.41 -9.12 -2.20
C GLY A 201 6.46 -9.13 -0.99
N PRO A 202 5.55 -8.13 -0.86
CA PRO A 202 4.68 -7.98 0.30
C PRO A 202 3.48 -8.95 0.23
N SER A 203 3.37 -9.85 1.20
CA SER A 203 2.25 -10.80 1.25
C SER A 203 0.88 -10.13 1.43
N HIS A 204 0.76 -9.06 2.23
CA HIS A 204 -0.52 -8.40 2.45
C HIS A 204 -1.15 -7.86 1.15
N VAL A 205 -0.34 -7.23 0.28
CA VAL A 205 -0.78 -6.78 -1.05
C VAL A 205 -1.17 -7.99 -1.90
N SER A 206 -0.35 -9.04 -1.85
CA SER A 206 -0.53 -10.25 -2.66
C SER A 206 -1.75 -11.09 -2.26
N VAL A 207 -2.20 -11.03 -1.00
CA VAL A 207 -3.47 -11.65 -0.57
C VAL A 207 -4.65 -11.04 -1.35
N ILE A 208 -4.62 -9.75 -1.62
CA ILE A 208 -5.67 -9.05 -2.38
C ILE A 208 -5.48 -9.23 -3.90
N SER A 209 -4.31 -8.87 -4.40
CA SER A 209 -4.07 -8.72 -5.85
C SER A 209 -3.50 -9.97 -6.51
N GLY A 210 -3.12 -10.98 -5.73
CA GLY A 210 -2.36 -12.14 -6.21
C GLY A 210 -0.88 -11.83 -6.39
N SER A 211 -0.08 -12.88 -6.52
CA SER A 211 1.34 -12.71 -6.85
C SER A 211 1.56 -12.35 -8.33
N LYS A 212 0.62 -12.65 -9.20
CA LYS A 212 0.68 -12.37 -10.66
C LYS A 212 1.04 -10.91 -10.99
N ILE A 213 0.75 -9.97 -10.09
CA ILE A 213 1.07 -8.55 -10.29
C ILE A 213 2.59 -8.28 -10.35
N TYR A 214 3.41 -9.24 -9.98
CA TYR A 214 4.88 -9.11 -9.99
C TYR A 214 5.56 -9.89 -11.11
N GLU A 215 4.83 -10.54 -12.02
CA GLU A 215 5.42 -11.36 -13.11
C GLU A 215 6.35 -10.60 -14.03
N GLU A 216 6.10 -9.30 -14.23
CA GLU A 216 6.92 -8.48 -15.11
C GLU A 216 8.36 -8.33 -14.61
N PHE A 217 8.59 -8.36 -13.28
CA PHE A 217 9.94 -8.14 -12.73
C PHE A 217 10.93 -9.25 -13.08
N PRO A 218 10.64 -10.53 -12.87
CA PRO A 218 11.53 -11.58 -13.35
C PRO A 218 11.57 -11.69 -14.87
N ARG A 219 10.46 -11.52 -15.57
CA ARG A 219 10.34 -11.70 -17.01
C ARG A 219 11.06 -10.59 -17.80
N ASP A 220 10.82 -9.33 -17.48
CA ASP A 220 11.22 -8.18 -18.31
C ASP A 220 12.47 -7.48 -17.74
N TYR A 221 12.70 -7.56 -16.44
CA TYR A 221 13.83 -6.90 -15.76
C TYR A 221 14.86 -7.88 -15.19
N ASN A 222 14.66 -9.18 -15.33
CA ASN A 222 15.52 -10.22 -14.74
C ASN A 222 15.75 -10.01 -13.23
N LYS A 223 14.68 -9.60 -12.51
CA LYS A 223 14.68 -9.38 -11.07
C LYS A 223 13.78 -10.40 -10.39
N PRO A 224 14.33 -11.44 -9.74
CA PRO A 224 13.52 -12.43 -9.03
C PRO A 224 12.67 -11.79 -7.93
N VAL A 225 11.45 -12.30 -7.76
CA VAL A 225 10.53 -11.86 -6.72
C VAL A 225 10.10 -13.06 -5.89
N VAL A 226 10.27 -12.98 -4.58
CA VAL A 226 9.71 -13.97 -3.65
C VAL A 226 8.70 -13.27 -2.74
N VAL A 227 7.42 -13.67 -2.84
CA VAL A 227 6.36 -13.14 -1.98
C VAL A 227 6.47 -13.81 -0.61
N SER A 228 6.83 -13.02 0.39
CA SER A 228 7.23 -13.46 1.73
C SER A 228 6.19 -13.12 2.79
N GLY A 229 6.03 -14.01 3.78
CA GLY A 229 5.41 -13.67 5.05
C GLY A 229 6.27 -12.70 5.88
N PHE A 230 5.78 -12.37 7.08
CA PHE A 230 6.40 -11.33 7.92
C PHE A 230 7.11 -11.87 9.17
N GLU A 231 7.00 -13.16 9.45
CA GLU A 231 7.70 -13.75 10.59
C GLU A 231 9.18 -14.05 10.21
N PRO A 232 10.10 -14.10 11.17
CA PRO A 232 11.53 -14.26 10.85
C PRO A 232 11.87 -15.54 10.09
N VAL A 233 11.14 -16.64 10.30
CA VAL A 233 11.31 -17.86 9.52
C VAL A 233 10.87 -17.65 8.07
N ASP A 234 9.74 -16.98 7.84
CA ASP A 234 9.25 -16.64 6.50
C ASP A 234 10.31 -15.84 5.72
N VAL A 235 10.86 -14.80 6.37
CA VAL A 235 11.90 -13.95 5.76
C VAL A 235 13.14 -14.78 5.44
N MET A 236 13.63 -15.59 6.36
CA MET A 236 14.83 -16.42 6.14
C MET A 236 14.61 -17.48 5.03
N GLN A 237 13.43 -18.09 4.96
CA GLN A 237 13.06 -18.99 3.89
C GLN A 237 13.03 -18.27 2.54
N SER A 238 12.42 -17.10 2.49
CA SER A 238 12.36 -16.27 1.27
C SER A 238 13.75 -15.85 0.79
N LEU A 239 14.64 -15.48 1.70
CA LEU A 239 16.04 -15.18 1.37
C LEU A 239 16.76 -16.41 0.80
N SER A 240 16.54 -17.59 1.38
CA SER A 240 17.08 -18.85 0.84
C SER A 240 16.57 -19.13 -0.57
N MET A 241 15.28 -18.89 -0.85
CA MET A 241 14.70 -19.04 -2.18
C MET A 241 15.30 -18.06 -3.19
N ILE A 242 15.49 -16.80 -2.81
CA ILE A 242 16.15 -15.79 -3.65
C ILE A 242 17.59 -16.22 -3.96
N VAL A 243 18.38 -16.55 -2.94
CA VAL A 243 19.78 -16.98 -3.11
C VAL A 243 19.90 -18.21 -4.00
N LYS A 244 19.00 -19.16 -3.86
CA LYS A 244 18.92 -20.34 -4.72
C LYS A 244 18.70 -19.97 -6.18
N GLN A 245 17.84 -18.96 -6.48
CA GLN A 245 17.64 -18.48 -7.84
C GLN A 245 18.94 -17.91 -8.43
N PHE A 246 19.72 -17.15 -7.65
CA PHE A 246 21.04 -16.63 -8.09
C PHE A 246 22.04 -17.76 -8.35
N LYS A 247 22.11 -18.78 -7.48
CA LYS A 247 22.95 -19.96 -7.67
C LYS A 247 22.59 -20.72 -8.95
N GLU A 248 21.30 -20.86 -9.22
CA GLU A 248 20.76 -21.57 -10.40
C GLU A 248 20.72 -20.68 -11.67
N LYS A 249 21.12 -19.40 -11.57
CA LYS A 249 21.10 -18.41 -12.66
C LYS A 249 19.73 -18.27 -13.32
N ARG A 250 18.68 -18.28 -12.53
CA ARG A 250 17.29 -18.07 -12.97
C ARG A 250 16.68 -16.84 -12.32
N SER A 251 15.57 -16.38 -12.85
CA SER A 251 14.79 -15.27 -12.32
C SER A 251 13.31 -15.62 -12.43
N ASP A 252 12.70 -15.92 -11.32
CA ASP A 252 11.30 -16.36 -11.27
C ASP A 252 10.51 -15.62 -10.18
N LEU A 253 9.18 -15.66 -10.34
CA LEU A 253 8.24 -15.30 -9.30
C LEU A 253 7.92 -16.53 -8.44
N GLU A 254 8.25 -16.48 -7.18
CA GLU A 254 7.95 -17.54 -6.23
C GLU A 254 7.11 -17.03 -5.05
N ILE A 255 6.31 -17.91 -4.46
CA ILE A 255 5.49 -17.60 -3.28
C ILE A 255 6.00 -18.45 -2.12
N GLU A 256 6.62 -17.81 -1.12
CA GLU A 256 6.91 -18.43 0.16
C GLU A 256 5.63 -18.55 0.99
N TYR A 257 4.84 -17.46 1.08
CA TYR A 257 3.66 -17.36 1.93
C TYR A 257 2.41 -18.05 1.36
N LYS A 258 2.55 -19.31 0.92
CA LYS A 258 1.48 -20.11 0.27
C LYS A 258 0.26 -20.36 1.15
N ARG A 259 0.39 -20.18 2.46
CA ARG A 259 -0.73 -20.38 3.41
C ARG A 259 -1.85 -19.35 3.26
N LEU A 260 -1.58 -18.16 2.68
CA LEU A 260 -2.58 -17.11 2.45
C LEU A 260 -2.51 -16.49 1.06
N VAL A 261 -1.36 -16.50 0.40
CA VAL A 261 -1.18 -15.91 -0.92
C VAL A 261 -1.37 -16.97 -1.99
N SER A 262 -2.21 -16.66 -2.96
CA SER A 262 -2.35 -17.41 -4.21
C SER A 262 -1.86 -16.56 -5.40
N TYR A 263 -1.67 -17.20 -6.53
CA TYR A 263 -1.30 -16.52 -7.76
C TYR A 263 -2.36 -15.48 -8.19
N GLU A 264 -3.65 -15.84 -8.11
CA GLU A 264 -4.78 -14.98 -8.51
C GLU A 264 -5.19 -13.96 -7.45
N GLY A 265 -4.93 -14.21 -6.16
CA GLY A 265 -5.37 -13.37 -5.06
C GLY A 265 -6.86 -13.51 -4.72
N ASN A 266 -7.42 -12.49 -4.11
CA ASN A 266 -8.83 -12.44 -3.71
C ASN A 266 -9.68 -11.84 -4.85
N LEU A 267 -10.30 -12.70 -5.64
CA LEU A 267 -11.10 -12.29 -6.80
C LEU A 267 -12.28 -11.39 -6.42
N LYS A 268 -12.95 -11.65 -5.29
CA LYS A 268 -14.07 -10.80 -4.82
C LYS A 268 -13.61 -9.39 -4.48
N ALA A 269 -12.46 -9.25 -3.83
CA ALA A 269 -11.89 -7.94 -3.55
C ALA A 269 -11.48 -7.21 -4.84
N GLN A 270 -10.90 -7.93 -5.81
CA GLN A 270 -10.53 -7.38 -7.12
C GLN A 270 -11.76 -6.96 -7.93
N GLU A 271 -12.84 -7.75 -7.94
CA GLU A 271 -14.12 -7.39 -8.56
C GLU A 271 -14.70 -6.10 -7.96
N LEU A 272 -14.67 -5.99 -6.62
CA LEU A 272 -15.12 -4.79 -5.93
C LEU A 272 -14.27 -3.56 -6.28
N ILE A 273 -12.95 -3.70 -6.33
CA ILE A 273 -12.05 -2.64 -6.77
C ILE A 273 -12.37 -2.22 -8.22
N ASN A 274 -12.44 -3.18 -9.13
CA ASN A 274 -12.69 -2.92 -10.55
C ASN A 274 -14.07 -2.31 -10.83
N LYS A 275 -15.04 -2.55 -9.94
CA LYS A 275 -16.36 -1.92 -10.02
C LYS A 275 -16.30 -0.41 -9.79
N TYR A 276 -15.47 0.07 -8.87
CA TYR A 276 -15.44 1.46 -8.44
C TYR A 276 -14.22 2.24 -8.93
N PHE A 277 -13.11 1.56 -9.22
CA PHE A 277 -11.85 2.20 -9.57
C PHE A 277 -11.32 1.77 -10.94
N LYS A 278 -10.60 2.67 -11.57
CA LYS A 278 -9.71 2.37 -12.70
C LYS A 278 -8.32 2.91 -12.38
N LYS A 279 -7.29 2.26 -12.90
CA LYS A 279 -5.92 2.78 -12.84
C LYS A 279 -5.76 3.97 -13.79
N VAL A 280 -5.12 5.03 -13.33
CA VAL A 280 -4.79 6.22 -14.12
C VAL A 280 -3.33 6.57 -13.94
N PRO A 281 -2.67 7.17 -14.95
CA PRO A 281 -1.32 7.70 -14.81
C PRO A 281 -1.23 8.73 -13.71
N PHE A 282 -0.12 8.74 -13.01
CA PHE A 282 0.12 9.61 -11.88
C PHE A 282 1.57 10.13 -11.89
N LYS A 283 1.79 11.41 -11.55
CA LYS A 283 3.13 11.97 -11.39
C LYS A 283 3.69 11.63 -10.03
N PHE A 284 4.73 10.81 -10.01
CA PHE A 284 5.53 10.61 -8.82
C PHE A 284 6.47 11.81 -8.63
N PRO A 285 6.80 12.25 -7.39
CA PRO A 285 7.58 13.46 -7.16
C PRO A 285 8.94 13.53 -7.85
N SER A 286 9.51 12.37 -8.21
CA SER A 286 10.80 12.25 -8.89
C SER A 286 10.74 11.60 -10.27
N TYR A 287 9.56 11.11 -10.70
CA TYR A 287 9.40 10.33 -11.94
C TYR A 287 8.03 10.57 -12.58
N GLU A 288 7.97 10.60 -13.90
CA GLU A 288 6.78 11.08 -14.63
C GLU A 288 5.58 10.11 -14.67
N THR A 289 5.73 8.85 -14.30
CA THR A 289 4.67 7.83 -14.52
C THR A 289 4.57 6.77 -13.43
N SER A 290 3.71 6.97 -12.46
CA SER A 290 3.11 5.87 -11.70
C SER A 290 1.58 5.92 -11.81
N ARG A 291 0.90 4.79 -11.61
CA ARG A 291 -0.56 4.70 -11.79
C ARG A 291 -1.27 4.76 -10.45
N LEU A 292 -2.26 5.66 -10.36
CA LEU A 292 -3.21 5.76 -9.27
C LEU A 292 -4.53 5.09 -9.64
N TYR A 293 -5.25 4.59 -8.65
CA TYR A 293 -6.66 4.31 -8.84
C TYR A 293 -7.46 5.61 -8.90
N SER A 294 -8.32 5.77 -9.91
CA SER A 294 -9.38 6.76 -9.93
C SER A 294 -10.74 6.08 -9.97
N ILE A 295 -11.77 6.79 -9.60
CA ILE A 295 -13.15 6.27 -9.65
C ILE A 295 -13.55 6.00 -11.09
N SER A 296 -14.15 4.84 -11.37
CA SER A 296 -14.63 4.51 -12.71
C SER A 296 -15.84 5.40 -13.10
N LYS A 297 -15.97 5.70 -14.41
CA LYS A 297 -17.12 6.49 -14.91
C LYS A 297 -18.47 5.87 -14.54
N SER A 298 -18.56 4.55 -14.50
CA SER A 298 -19.80 3.84 -14.11
C SER A 298 -20.17 4.05 -12.64
N ALA A 299 -19.17 4.11 -11.75
CA ALA A 299 -19.38 4.40 -10.34
C ALA A 299 -19.77 5.87 -10.11
N LEU A 300 -19.23 6.79 -10.92
CA LEU A 300 -19.62 8.21 -10.91
C LEU A 300 -21.13 8.40 -11.20
N PHE A 301 -21.68 7.69 -12.16
CA PHE A 301 -23.12 7.73 -12.46
C PHE A 301 -23.98 7.24 -11.27
N SER A 302 -23.52 6.25 -10.53
CA SER A 302 -24.21 5.71 -9.34
C SER A 302 -24.14 6.60 -8.12
N LEU A 303 -23.07 7.43 -8.00
CA LEU A 303 -22.82 8.34 -6.88
C LEU A 303 -23.40 9.74 -7.08
N ASN A 304 -24.31 9.97 -8.04
CA ASN A 304 -24.92 11.28 -8.31
C ASN A 304 -23.90 12.44 -8.31
N CYS A 305 -22.93 12.38 -9.20
CA CYS A 305 -22.01 13.47 -9.62
C CYS A 305 -21.28 14.34 -8.57
N PHE A 306 -21.46 14.15 -7.29
CA PHE A 306 -20.89 15.03 -6.25
C PHE A 306 -19.67 14.45 -5.50
N THR A 307 -19.12 13.34 -5.96
CA THR A 307 -18.26 12.51 -5.12
C THR A 307 -16.76 12.70 -5.37
N ILE A 308 -16.35 13.52 -6.36
CA ILE A 308 -14.93 13.70 -6.68
C ILE A 308 -14.54 15.16 -6.57
N ILE A 309 -13.58 15.44 -5.71
CA ILE A 309 -12.84 16.68 -5.70
C ILE A 309 -11.62 16.44 -6.59
N GLU A 310 -11.76 16.75 -7.88
CA GLU A 310 -10.62 16.79 -8.80
C GLU A 310 -9.81 18.07 -8.60
N ARG A 311 -8.53 18.01 -8.92
CA ARG A 311 -7.53 19.05 -8.71
C ARG A 311 -7.94 20.41 -9.30
N ASP A 312 -8.62 20.38 -10.45
CA ASP A 312 -8.95 21.58 -11.22
C ASP A 312 -10.13 22.39 -10.65
N CYS A 313 -10.98 21.77 -9.82
CA CYS A 313 -12.08 22.47 -9.16
C CYS A 313 -11.63 23.38 -8.00
N ILE A 314 -10.44 23.16 -7.44
CA ILE A 314 -9.96 23.92 -6.27
C ILE A 314 -9.17 25.17 -6.70
N THR A 315 -8.63 25.22 -7.92
CA THR A 315 -7.68 26.26 -8.36
C THR A 315 -8.31 27.39 -9.17
N SER A 316 -9.53 27.24 -9.69
CA SER A 316 -10.05 28.15 -10.71
C SER A 316 -11.05 29.21 -10.26
N THR A 317 -11.56 29.18 -9.04
CA THR A 317 -12.51 30.21 -8.60
C THR A 317 -12.38 30.54 -7.11
N GLY A 318 -12.26 31.82 -6.77
CA GLY A 318 -12.46 32.33 -5.41
C GLY A 318 -13.92 32.25 -4.93
N SER A 319 -14.74 31.42 -5.56
CA SER A 319 -16.13 31.10 -5.24
C SER A 319 -16.21 29.69 -4.64
N ASN A 320 -17.05 29.53 -3.65
CA ASN A 320 -17.30 28.30 -2.90
C ASN A 320 -17.34 27.06 -3.82
N PRO A 321 -16.42 26.10 -3.70
CA PRO A 321 -16.34 24.92 -4.59
C PRO A 321 -17.57 24.01 -4.54
N LEU A 322 -18.46 24.21 -3.56
CA LEU A 322 -19.70 23.45 -3.41
C LEU A 322 -20.85 23.97 -4.27
N THR A 323 -20.70 25.10 -4.96
CA THR A 323 -21.78 25.71 -5.75
C THR A 323 -21.59 25.69 -7.27
N THR A 324 -20.43 25.21 -7.76
CA THR A 324 -20.20 25.10 -9.20
C THR A 324 -20.49 23.68 -9.69
N THR A 325 -21.60 23.54 -10.35
CA THR A 325 -21.93 22.43 -11.29
C THR A 325 -20.93 22.46 -12.45
N GLY A 326 -19.77 21.91 -12.26
CA GLY A 326 -18.78 21.62 -13.30
C GLY A 326 -18.81 20.15 -13.60
N LEU A 327 -19.70 19.77 -14.50
CA LEU A 327 -19.71 18.49 -15.18
C LEU A 327 -18.61 18.48 -16.24
N LEU A 328 -17.69 17.51 -16.16
CA LEU A 328 -17.23 16.73 -17.32
C LEU A 328 -16.70 15.38 -16.84
#